data_fe6c75648823861a78a54937cc46dda7
#
_entry.id   fe6c75648823861a78a54937cc46dda7
#
_cell.length_a   1.000
_cell.length_b   1.000
_cell.length_c   1.000
_cell.angle_alpha   90.00
_cell.angle_beta   90.00
_cell.angle_gamma   90.00
#
_symmetry.space_group_name_H-M   'P 1'
#
loop_
_entity.id
_entity.type
_entity.pdbx_description
1 polymer ?
#
loop_
_entity_poly.entity_id
_entity_poly.type
_entity_poly.pdbx_seq_one_letter_code
_entity_poly.pdbx_strand_id
1 'polypeptide(L)'
;MSMKLFAAIDIGSYEVEMKIFQITSGKGIKEIDCVCHRMELGKDVYRDGKIGVEMTDELCRVLNDFVRIMKGYRVDDWRVCATSAVREAGNQLVFLDRVKRHTGLEVEVLSNLSLIHISEPTRPEPI
;
A
#
# COMPACT_ATOMS: atom_id res chain seq x y z
N MET A 1 26.17 12.41 -7.23
CA MET A 1 25.22 11.38 -7.63
C MET A 1 24.04 11.39 -6.67
N SER A 2 22.86 11.54 -7.20
CA SER A 2 21.72 11.64 -6.32
C SER A 2 21.09 10.27 -6.13
N MET A 3 20.65 10.03 -4.91
CA MET A 3 20.02 8.79 -4.51
C MET A 3 18.78 9.14 -3.71
N LYS A 4 17.67 8.47 -4.02
CA LYS A 4 16.44 8.65 -3.29
C LYS A 4 15.91 7.32 -2.82
N LEU A 5 15.23 7.33 -1.69
CA LEU A 5 14.55 6.15 -1.19
C LEU A 5 13.05 6.35 -1.31
N PHE A 6 12.38 5.31 -1.78
CA PHE A 6 10.94 5.35 -2.00
C PHE A 6 10.31 4.13 -1.37
N ALA A 7 9.20 4.30 -0.67
CA ALA A 7 8.49 3.19 -0.07
C ALA A 7 7.16 2.98 -0.80
N ALA A 8 6.85 1.73 -1.09
CA ALA A 8 5.58 1.36 -1.70
C ALA A 8 4.87 0.40 -0.76
N ILE A 9 3.67 0.77 -0.32
CA ILE A 9 2.86 -0.05 0.57
C ILE A 9 1.65 -0.54 -0.21
N ASP A 10 1.43 -1.85 -0.18
CA ASP A 10 0.32 -2.48 -0.88
C ASP A 10 -0.59 -3.16 0.14
N ILE A 11 -1.84 -2.73 0.21
CA ILE A 11 -2.84 -3.32 1.09
C ILE A 11 -3.66 -4.28 0.26
N GLY A 12 -3.32 -5.56 0.34
CA GLY A 12 -3.99 -6.59 -0.42
C GLY A 12 -5.06 -7.30 0.38
N SER A 13 -5.69 -8.29 -0.24
CA SER A 13 -6.76 -9.04 0.41
C SER A 13 -6.25 -9.96 1.52
N TYR A 14 -5.02 -10.43 1.41
CA TYR A 14 -4.49 -11.40 2.36
C TYR A 14 -3.17 -11.01 2.98
N GLU A 15 -2.60 -9.89 2.58
CA GLU A 15 -1.35 -9.43 3.17
C GLU A 15 -1.16 -7.95 2.90
N VAL A 16 -0.40 -7.32 3.77
CA VAL A 16 -0.02 -5.93 3.64
C VAL A 16 1.49 -5.92 3.54
N GLU A 17 2.01 -5.29 2.49
CA GLU A 17 3.42 -5.37 2.18
C GLU A 17 4.00 -3.99 1.96
N MET A 18 5.21 -3.79 2.46
CA MET A 18 5.94 -2.56 2.18
C MET A 18 7.29 -2.93 1.57
N LYS A 19 7.61 -2.31 0.45
CA LYS A 19 8.91 -2.46 -0.18
C LYS A 19 9.60 -1.11 -0.18
N ILE A 20 10.90 -1.15 0.06
CA ILE A 20 11.70 0.07 0.02
C ILE A 20 12.66 -0.05 -1.13
N PHE A 21 12.66 0.97 -1.99
CA PHE A 21 13.47 1.01 -3.19
C PHE A 21 14.48 2.12 -3.10
N GLN A 22 15.67 1.83 -3.60
CA GLN A 22 16.71 2.82 -3.76
C GLN A 22 16.74 3.20 -5.25
N ILE A 23 16.56 4.47 -5.52
CA ILE A 23 16.56 4.98 -6.88
C ILE A 23 17.82 5.82 -7.03
N THR A 24 18.71 5.35 -7.89
CA THR A 24 19.98 6.05 -8.11
C THR A 24 20.01 6.58 -9.52
N SER A 25 20.33 7.86 -9.64
CA SER A 25 20.41 8.52 -10.92
C SER A 25 21.39 7.77 -11.82
N GLY A 26 20.90 7.35 -12.99
CA GLY A 26 21.73 6.64 -13.95
C GLY A 26 21.96 5.17 -13.67
N LYS A 27 21.50 4.66 -12.54
CA LYS A 27 21.72 3.26 -12.18
C LYS A 27 20.44 2.47 -11.95
N GLY A 28 19.29 3.10 -12.05
CA GLY A 28 18.02 2.41 -11.97
C GLY A 28 17.50 2.27 -10.55
N ILE A 29 16.66 1.26 -10.36
CA ILE A 29 15.92 1.06 -9.13
C ILE A 29 16.31 -0.29 -8.54
N LYS A 30 16.55 -0.30 -7.23
CA LYS A 30 16.92 -1.51 -6.52
C LYS A 30 16.04 -1.65 -5.29
N GLU A 31 15.45 -2.82 -5.12
CA GLU A 31 14.69 -3.10 -3.91
C GLU A 31 15.68 -3.44 -2.80
N ILE A 32 15.63 -2.69 -1.70
CA ILE A 32 16.58 -2.87 -0.61
C ILE A 32 15.96 -3.47 0.65
N ASP A 33 14.62 -3.46 0.74
CA ASP A 33 13.96 -4.10 1.88
C ASP A 33 12.53 -4.44 1.50
N CYS A 34 11.98 -5.44 2.18
CA CYS A 34 10.60 -5.86 1.96
C CYS A 34 10.08 -6.39 3.29
N VAL A 35 8.97 -5.83 3.75
CA VAL A 35 8.31 -6.24 4.98
C VAL A 35 6.91 -6.66 4.63
N CYS A 36 6.53 -7.86 5.00
CA CYS A 36 5.22 -8.40 4.66
C CYS A 36 4.50 -8.83 5.94
N HIS A 37 3.24 -8.50 6.04
CA HIS A 37 2.44 -8.84 7.21
C HIS A 37 1.14 -9.47 6.72
N ARG A 38 0.89 -10.70 7.19
CA ARG A 38 -0.30 -11.41 6.74
C ARG A 38 -1.53 -10.85 7.46
N MET A 39 -2.52 -10.44 6.67
CA MET A 39 -3.79 -9.93 7.19
C MET A 39 -4.88 -10.28 6.19
N GLU A 40 -5.94 -10.87 6.68
CA GLU A 40 -6.97 -11.40 5.81
C GLU A 40 -8.15 -10.44 5.67
N LEU A 41 -7.89 -9.25 5.15
CA LEU A 41 -8.96 -8.28 4.91
C LEU A 41 -10.02 -8.83 3.96
N GLY A 42 -9.61 -9.64 3.00
CA GLY A 42 -10.54 -10.23 2.04
C GLY A 42 -11.59 -11.11 2.70
N LYS A 43 -11.24 -11.77 3.80
CA LYS A 43 -12.22 -12.61 4.50
C LYS A 43 -13.34 -11.77 5.09
N ASP A 44 -13.00 -10.62 5.69
CA ASP A 44 -14.01 -9.72 6.23
C ASP A 44 -14.98 -9.27 5.15
N VAL A 45 -14.44 -8.85 4.02
CA VAL A 45 -15.27 -8.34 2.92
C VAL A 45 -16.11 -9.45 2.32
N TYR A 46 -15.52 -10.64 2.16
CA TYR A 46 -16.26 -11.77 1.60
C TYR A 46 -17.41 -12.19 2.53
N ARG A 47 -17.17 -12.21 3.83
CA ARG A 47 -18.17 -12.67 4.79
C ARG A 47 -19.20 -11.60 5.09
N ASP A 48 -18.77 -10.36 5.33
CA ASP A 48 -19.62 -9.30 5.84
C ASP A 48 -19.87 -8.16 4.87
N GLY A 49 -19.18 -8.13 3.73
CA GLY A 49 -19.31 -7.05 2.76
C GLY A 49 -18.58 -5.78 3.18
N LYS A 50 -17.85 -5.82 4.27
CA LYS A 50 -17.15 -4.65 4.80
C LYS A 50 -15.97 -5.10 5.65
N ILE A 51 -15.06 -4.16 5.90
CA ILE A 51 -13.90 -4.43 6.77
C ILE A 51 -14.28 -4.03 8.19
N GLY A 52 -14.15 -4.96 9.12
CA GLY A 52 -14.54 -4.72 10.50
C GLY A 52 -13.61 -3.76 11.21
N VAL A 53 -14.09 -3.24 12.35
CA VAL A 53 -13.32 -2.29 13.14
C VAL A 53 -12.04 -2.91 13.68
N GLU A 54 -12.10 -4.15 14.14
CA GLU A 54 -10.92 -4.80 14.70
C GLU A 54 -9.85 -5.00 13.64
N MET A 55 -10.26 -5.41 12.45
CA MET A 55 -9.32 -5.59 11.34
C MET A 55 -8.72 -4.25 10.92
N THR A 56 -9.54 -3.20 10.90
CA THR A 56 -9.07 -1.87 10.56
C THR A 56 -8.05 -1.38 11.58
N ASP A 57 -8.32 -1.61 12.87
CA ASP A 57 -7.39 -1.18 13.91
C ASP A 57 -6.08 -1.95 13.84
N GLU A 58 -6.15 -3.24 13.53
CA GLU A 58 -4.93 -4.03 13.36
C GLU A 58 -4.12 -3.53 12.18
N LEU A 59 -4.79 -3.20 11.08
CA LEU A 59 -4.11 -2.64 9.93
C LEU A 59 -3.43 -1.32 10.29
N CYS A 60 -4.10 -0.48 11.08
CA CYS A 60 -3.49 0.78 11.48
C CYS A 60 -2.23 0.55 12.30
N ARG A 61 -2.20 -0.47 13.15
CA ARG A 61 -0.99 -0.80 13.89
C ARG A 61 0.13 -1.22 12.96
N VAL A 62 -0.19 -2.05 11.97
CA VAL A 62 0.81 -2.50 11.01
C VAL A 62 1.34 -1.31 10.20
N LEU A 63 0.44 -0.45 9.74
CA LEU A 63 0.86 0.72 8.96
C LEU A 63 1.69 1.68 9.79
N ASN A 64 1.39 1.82 11.08
CA ASN A 64 2.22 2.64 11.94
C ASN A 64 3.62 2.06 12.12
N ASP A 65 3.73 0.73 12.17
CA ASP A 65 5.04 0.09 12.17
C ASP A 65 5.79 0.39 10.87
N PHE A 66 5.08 0.34 9.75
CA PHE A 66 5.69 0.68 8.46
C PHE A 66 6.17 2.13 8.45
N VAL A 67 5.38 3.04 9.03
CA VAL A 67 5.79 4.45 9.11
C VAL A 67 7.08 4.59 9.90
N ARG A 68 7.21 3.85 11.00
CA ARG A 68 8.44 3.88 11.79
C ARG A 68 9.63 3.39 10.98
N ILE A 69 9.43 2.32 10.21
CA ILE A 69 10.49 1.80 9.35
C ILE A 69 10.87 2.82 8.29
N MET A 70 9.88 3.47 7.68
CA MET A 70 10.14 4.50 6.69
C MET A 70 10.95 5.65 7.28
N LYS A 71 10.64 6.04 8.52
CA LYS A 71 11.39 7.10 9.19
C LYS A 71 12.82 6.67 9.46
N GLY A 72 13.02 5.41 9.82
CA GLY A 72 14.35 4.90 10.05
C GLY A 72 15.22 4.93 8.79
N TYR A 73 14.62 4.62 7.65
CA TYR A 73 15.33 4.71 6.38
C TYR A 73 15.42 6.13 5.85
N ARG A 74 14.61 7.05 6.38
CA ARG A 74 14.52 8.42 5.87
C ARG A 74 14.10 8.43 4.41
N VAL A 75 13.03 7.68 4.10
CA VAL A 75 12.54 7.64 2.73
C VAL A 75 12.11 9.03 2.29
N ASP A 76 12.35 9.33 1.02
CA ASP A 76 12.06 10.65 0.48
C ASP A 76 10.61 10.78 0.06
N ASP A 77 9.98 9.67 -0.31
CA ASP A 77 8.60 9.67 -0.76
C ASP A 77 8.02 8.28 -0.59
N TRP A 78 6.69 8.19 -0.61
CA TRP A 78 6.03 6.90 -0.45
C TRP A 78 4.66 6.95 -1.10
N ARG A 79 4.11 5.77 -1.38
CA ARG A 79 2.74 5.62 -1.85
C ARG A 79 2.12 4.43 -1.16
N VAL A 80 0.83 4.55 -0.85
CA VAL A 80 0.06 3.49 -0.23
C VAL A 80 -1.10 3.18 -1.15
N CYS A 81 -1.18 1.95 -1.60
CA CYS A 81 -2.22 1.51 -2.53
C CYS A 81 -3.02 0.38 -1.93
N ALA A 82 -4.30 0.34 -2.23
CA ALA A 82 -5.17 -0.75 -1.81
C ALA A 82 -5.87 -1.31 -3.03
N THR A 83 -6.12 -2.61 -3.03
CA THR A 83 -6.69 -3.28 -4.17
C THR A 83 -8.05 -3.90 -3.81
N SER A 84 -8.30 -5.15 -4.19
CA SER A 84 -9.65 -5.69 -4.25
C SER A 84 -10.44 -5.64 -2.93
N ALA A 85 -9.83 -6.01 -1.81
CA ALA A 85 -10.61 -6.05 -0.57
C ALA A 85 -11.15 -4.66 -0.20
N VAL A 86 -10.28 -3.65 -0.24
CA VAL A 86 -10.71 -2.29 0.11
C VAL A 86 -11.64 -1.75 -0.95
N ARG A 87 -11.34 -2.02 -2.23
CA ARG A 87 -12.18 -1.53 -3.32
C ARG A 87 -13.61 -2.04 -3.19
N GLU A 88 -13.80 -3.28 -2.75
CA GLU A 88 -15.10 -3.89 -2.69
C GLU A 88 -15.78 -3.77 -1.34
N ALA A 89 -15.12 -3.16 -0.37
CA ALA A 89 -15.72 -3.00 0.94
C ALA A 89 -16.82 -1.95 0.91
N GLY A 90 -17.97 -2.29 1.47
CA GLY A 90 -19.10 -1.37 1.51
C GLY A 90 -18.84 -0.16 2.39
N ASN A 91 -17.92 -0.27 3.33
CA ASN A 91 -17.56 0.83 4.22
C ASN A 91 -16.24 1.48 3.84
N GLN A 92 -15.93 1.48 2.54
CA GLN A 92 -14.63 1.96 2.06
C GLN A 92 -14.27 3.36 2.56
N LEU A 93 -15.21 4.30 2.49
CA LEU A 93 -14.90 5.68 2.89
C LEU A 93 -14.60 5.79 4.38
N VAL A 94 -15.38 5.07 5.21
CA VAL A 94 -15.13 5.06 6.65
C VAL A 94 -13.79 4.42 6.96
N PHE A 95 -13.47 3.33 6.27
CA PHE A 95 -12.21 2.65 6.43
C PHE A 95 -11.03 3.57 6.08
N LEU A 96 -11.11 4.24 4.94
CA LEU A 96 -10.03 5.13 4.51
C LEU A 96 -9.83 6.30 5.47
N ASP A 97 -10.94 6.85 5.96
CA ASP A 97 -10.88 7.96 6.91
C ASP A 97 -10.21 7.52 8.21
N ARG A 98 -10.57 6.33 8.71
CA ARG A 98 -10.01 5.83 9.94
C ARG A 98 -8.51 5.57 9.81
N VAL A 99 -8.09 5.01 8.68
CA VAL A 99 -6.68 4.78 8.43
C VAL A 99 -5.92 6.10 8.41
N LYS A 100 -6.46 7.10 7.73
CA LYS A 100 -5.78 8.39 7.65
C LYS A 100 -5.67 9.04 9.02
N ARG A 101 -6.72 8.96 9.83
CA ARG A 101 -6.70 9.56 11.16
C ARG A 101 -5.68 8.91 12.08
N HIS A 102 -5.53 7.59 11.99
CA HIS A 102 -4.68 6.86 12.92
C HIS A 102 -3.24 6.73 12.44
N THR A 103 -2.99 6.84 11.16
CA THR A 103 -1.65 6.65 10.62
C THR A 103 -1.10 7.85 9.89
N GLY A 104 -1.95 8.74 9.45
CA GLY A 104 -1.55 9.87 8.63
C GLY A 104 -1.34 9.51 7.17
N LEU A 105 -1.56 8.26 6.79
CA LEU A 105 -1.33 7.81 5.43
C LEU A 105 -2.59 7.95 4.59
N GLU A 106 -2.41 8.44 3.36
CA GLU A 106 -3.50 8.50 2.40
C GLU A 106 -3.42 7.29 1.49
N VAL A 107 -4.46 6.48 1.49
CA VAL A 107 -4.51 5.25 0.73
C VAL A 107 -5.19 5.51 -0.60
N GLU A 108 -4.53 5.11 -1.67
CA GLU A 108 -5.06 5.22 -3.02
C GLU A 108 -5.70 3.88 -3.38
N VAL A 109 -7.00 3.87 -3.67
CA VAL A 109 -7.69 2.64 -4.02
C VAL A 109 -7.62 2.47 -5.53
N LEU A 110 -7.01 1.39 -5.98
CA LEU A 110 -6.82 1.15 -7.40
C LEU A 110 -8.02 0.46 -8.00
N SER A 111 -8.47 0.95 -9.15
CA SER A 111 -9.54 0.31 -9.89
C SER A 111 -8.97 -0.86 -10.70
N ASN A 112 -9.87 -1.72 -11.20
CA ASN A 112 -9.43 -2.79 -12.08
C ASN A 112 -8.71 -2.24 -13.31
N LEU A 113 -9.19 -1.13 -13.81
CA LEU A 113 -8.58 -0.52 -14.98
C LEU A 113 -7.18 -0.04 -14.67
N SER A 114 -6.99 0.56 -13.50
CA SER A 114 -5.67 1.01 -13.09
C SER A 114 -4.70 -0.15 -12.94
N LEU A 115 -5.18 -1.27 -12.41
CA LEU A 115 -4.34 -2.45 -12.26
C LEU A 115 -3.94 -3.02 -13.62
N ILE A 116 -4.84 -3.01 -14.57
CA ILE A 116 -4.52 -3.47 -15.92
C ILE A 116 -3.46 -2.60 -16.53
N HIS A 117 -3.57 -1.30 -16.38
CA HIS A 117 -2.55 -0.38 -16.87
C HIS A 117 -1.19 -0.66 -16.27
N ILE A 118 -1.15 -0.85 -14.96
CA ILE A 118 0.10 -1.09 -14.27
C ILE A 118 0.74 -2.39 -14.70
N SER A 119 -0.07 -3.39 -14.98
CA SER A 119 0.46 -4.71 -15.28
C SER A 119 0.82 -4.93 -16.73
N GLU A 120 0.71 -3.93 -17.58
CA GLU A 120 1.14 -4.05 -18.97
C GLU A 120 2.51 -3.45 -19.15
N PRO A 121 3.56 -4.22 -18.92
CA PRO A 121 4.90 -3.66 -18.91
C PRO A 121 5.39 -3.24 -20.28
N THR A 122 4.83 -3.77 -21.31
CA THR A 122 5.26 -3.40 -22.63
C THR A 122 4.58 -2.19 -23.20
N ARG A 123 3.70 -1.55 -22.44
CA ARG A 123 3.04 -0.40 -22.92
C ARG A 123 3.99 0.68 -23.09
N PRO A 124 4.29 0.99 -24.29
CA PRO A 124 5.19 2.07 -24.47
C PRO A 124 4.43 3.27 -24.11
N GLU A 125 4.58 3.88 -23.70
CA GLU A 125 3.88 4.80 -23.40
C GLU A 125 3.75 5.51 -24.19
N PRO A 126 3.15 5.84 -24.55
CA PRO A 126 2.81 6.30 -25.37
C PRO A 126 3.25 6.74 -25.93
N ILE A 127 3.48 6.41 -26.07
CA ILE A 127 3.79 6.79 -26.62
C ILE A 127 3.54 7.41 -27.00
#